data_1bd50d5be0c096a4d17e5fb3ffe69399
#
_entry.id   1bd50d5be0c096a4d17e5fb3ffe69399
#
_cell.length_a   1.000
_cell.length_b   1.000
_cell.length_c   1.000
_cell.angle_alpha   90.00
_cell.angle_beta   90.00
_cell.angle_gamma   90.00
#
_symmetry.space_group_name_H-M   'P 1'
#
loop_
_entity.id
_entity.type
_entity.pdbx_description
1 polymer ?
#
loop_
_entity_poly.entity_id
_entity_poly.type
_entity_poly.pdbx_seq_one_letter_code
_entity_poly.pdbx_strand_id
1 'polypeptide(L)'
;ELDELTVTDAKNKDLKVTKRSETTYTFHMADSKVTVEASFKLIETEPENPFTDISKSDYFYDAVLWAVDKGITSGTSANTFSPDASCTRAQMVTFLWRANASPVVNYAMDFTDVAADAYYAEAVRLAVSEGVTAGTGDKAFSPDADCTRAQIVTFMYRDAR
;
A
#
# COMPACT_ATOMS: atom_id res chain seq x y z
N GLU A 1 -5.63 -3.22 20.79
CA GLU A 1 -6.67 -3.69 21.74
C GLU A 1 -6.04 -4.62 22.76
N LEU A 2 -6.53 -4.61 24.03
CA LEU A 2 -6.16 -5.60 25.03
C LEU A 2 -6.66 -6.98 24.60
N ASP A 3 -5.76 -7.95 24.49
CA ASP A 3 -6.10 -9.32 24.10
C ASP A 3 -6.38 -10.18 25.33
N GLU A 4 -5.43 -10.23 26.26
CA GLU A 4 -5.56 -10.98 27.47
C GLU A 4 -5.04 -10.18 28.67
N LEU A 5 -5.67 -10.34 29.82
CA LEU A 5 -5.25 -9.77 31.09
C LEU A 5 -5.35 -10.84 32.17
N THR A 6 -4.22 -11.26 32.70
CA THR A 6 -4.12 -12.18 33.82
C THR A 6 -3.56 -11.49 35.05
N VAL A 7 -4.10 -11.82 36.21
CA VAL A 7 -3.64 -11.33 37.50
C VAL A 7 -3.51 -12.52 38.42
N THR A 8 -2.28 -12.74 38.92
CA THR A 8 -1.98 -13.91 39.78
C THR A 8 -1.36 -13.48 41.13
N ASP A 9 -1.61 -14.26 42.16
CA ASP A 9 -0.97 -14.10 43.48
C ASP A 9 0.46 -14.70 43.48
N ALA A 10 1.16 -14.59 44.59
CA ALA A 10 2.52 -15.13 44.78
C ALA A 10 2.62 -16.67 44.65
N LYS A 11 1.50 -17.39 44.64
CA LYS A 11 1.41 -18.83 44.43
C LYS A 11 0.92 -19.19 43.01
N ASN A 12 0.92 -18.23 42.09
CA ASN A 12 0.41 -18.37 40.74
C ASN A 12 -1.07 -18.74 40.67
N LYS A 13 -1.88 -18.35 41.63
CA LYS A 13 -3.31 -18.54 41.62
C LYS A 13 -3.96 -17.31 40.98
N ASP A 14 -4.86 -17.54 40.03
CA ASP A 14 -5.61 -16.50 39.36
C ASP A 14 -6.50 -15.71 40.31
N LEU A 15 -6.43 -14.39 40.21
CA LEU A 15 -7.31 -13.46 40.90
C LEU A 15 -8.43 -13.01 39.92
N LYS A 16 -9.65 -12.92 40.46
CA LYS A 16 -10.80 -12.49 39.64
C LYS A 16 -10.62 -11.04 39.22
N VAL A 17 -10.50 -10.83 37.92
CA VAL A 17 -10.48 -9.51 37.29
C VAL A 17 -11.91 -9.13 36.87
N THR A 18 -12.32 -7.89 37.12
CA THR A 18 -13.61 -7.34 36.73
C THR A 18 -13.38 -6.16 35.77
N LYS A 19 -13.88 -6.27 34.54
CA LYS A 19 -13.88 -5.18 33.57
C LYS A 19 -14.91 -4.13 33.97
N ARG A 20 -14.49 -2.86 34.14
CA ARG A 20 -15.35 -1.71 34.49
C ARG A 20 -15.65 -0.82 33.29
N SER A 21 -14.70 -0.70 32.37
CA SER A 21 -14.85 0.00 31.09
C SER A 21 -13.93 -0.64 30.04
N GLU A 22 -13.84 -0.07 28.87
CA GLU A 22 -12.94 -0.56 27.80
C GLU A 22 -11.46 -0.51 28.20
N THR A 23 -11.09 0.42 29.09
CA THR A 23 -9.70 0.65 29.51
C THR A 23 -9.46 0.41 31.01
N THR A 24 -10.52 0.08 31.78
CA THR A 24 -10.41 -0.01 33.25
C THR A 24 -10.79 -1.41 33.73
N TYR A 25 -9.87 -2.02 34.45
CA TYR A 25 -10.05 -3.32 35.09
C TYR A 25 -9.73 -3.21 36.58
N THR A 26 -10.47 -3.97 37.40
CA THR A 26 -10.28 -4.00 38.83
C THR A 26 -10.16 -5.43 39.35
N PHE A 27 -9.36 -5.63 40.36
CA PHE A 27 -9.25 -6.90 41.10
C PHE A 27 -9.04 -6.65 42.59
N HIS A 28 -9.28 -7.64 43.44
CA HIS A 28 -8.96 -7.56 44.84
C HIS A 28 -7.50 -7.92 45.06
N MET A 29 -6.76 -7.02 45.72
CA MET A 29 -5.36 -7.29 46.11
C MET A 29 -5.33 -8.46 47.10
N ALA A 30 -4.44 -9.41 46.86
CA ALA A 30 -4.09 -10.44 47.84
C ALA A 30 -3.10 -9.88 48.87
N ASP A 31 -3.02 -10.53 50.05
CA ASP A 31 -2.02 -10.18 51.09
C ASP A 31 -0.60 -10.63 50.70
N SER A 32 -0.29 -10.65 49.44
CA SER A 32 0.96 -11.11 48.87
C SER A 32 1.30 -10.36 47.58
N LYS A 33 2.48 -10.60 47.03
CA LYS A 33 2.85 -10.08 45.71
C LYS A 33 1.82 -10.51 44.66
N VAL A 34 1.40 -9.56 43.86
CA VAL A 34 0.51 -9.79 42.70
C VAL A 34 1.29 -9.53 41.43
N THR A 35 1.15 -10.41 40.46
CA THR A 35 1.68 -10.24 39.09
C THR A 35 0.53 -9.95 38.17
N VAL A 36 0.67 -8.90 37.35
CA VAL A 36 -0.28 -8.52 36.29
C VAL A 36 0.41 -8.68 34.96
N GLU A 37 -0.14 -9.50 34.10
CA GLU A 37 0.34 -9.70 32.76
C GLU A 37 -0.76 -9.30 31.76
N ALA A 38 -0.40 -8.51 30.75
CA ALA A 38 -1.30 -8.07 29.71
C ALA A 38 -0.69 -8.30 28.32
N SER A 39 -1.42 -8.92 27.45
CA SER A 39 -1.10 -9.01 26.03
C SER A 39 -1.98 -8.08 25.22
N PHE A 40 -1.43 -7.60 24.09
CA PHE A 40 -2.12 -6.68 23.22
C PHE A 40 -2.05 -7.19 21.78
N LYS A 41 -3.16 -7.13 21.07
CA LYS A 41 -3.22 -7.34 19.62
C LYS A 41 -3.36 -6.02 18.88
N LEU A 42 -2.76 -5.95 17.72
CA LEU A 42 -3.00 -4.84 16.80
C LEU A 42 -4.49 -4.78 16.45
N ILE A 43 -5.07 -3.60 16.49
CA ILE A 43 -6.34 -3.35 15.83
C ILE A 43 -5.98 -3.13 14.36
N GLU A 44 -6.22 -4.14 13.54
CA GLU A 44 -6.22 -3.95 12.09
C GLU A 44 -7.48 -3.13 11.75
N THR A 45 -7.30 -1.83 11.59
CA THR A 45 -8.32 -0.99 10.97
C THR A 45 -8.29 -1.27 9.47
N GLU A 46 -9.37 -1.81 8.93
CA GLU A 46 -9.49 -1.89 7.46
C GLU A 46 -9.27 -0.48 6.88
N PRO A 47 -8.43 -0.32 5.85
CA PRO A 47 -8.24 0.98 5.22
C PRO A 47 -9.60 1.50 4.70
N GLU A 48 -9.88 2.76 4.96
CA GLU A 48 -11.11 3.40 4.50
C GLU A 48 -11.10 3.47 2.96
N ASN A 49 -12.20 3.01 2.34
CA ASN A 49 -12.35 3.09 0.90
C ASN A 49 -12.74 4.52 0.47
N PRO A 50 -11.85 5.25 -0.24
CA PRO A 50 -12.16 6.59 -0.70
C PRO A 50 -13.02 6.61 -1.98
N PHE A 51 -13.19 5.46 -2.65
CA PHE A 51 -13.79 5.39 -3.99
C PHE A 51 -15.25 4.92 -3.94
N THR A 52 -16.07 5.53 -4.79
CA THR A 52 -17.50 5.21 -4.90
C THR A 52 -17.80 4.17 -5.96
N ASP A 53 -16.85 3.86 -6.82
CA ASP A 53 -16.95 2.96 -7.97
C ASP A 53 -16.31 1.59 -7.75
N ILE A 54 -15.89 1.29 -6.51
CA ILE A 54 -15.47 -0.05 -6.09
C ILE A 54 -16.19 -0.47 -4.82
N SER A 55 -16.43 -1.75 -4.66
CA SER A 55 -17.13 -2.33 -3.53
C SER A 55 -16.35 -3.49 -2.91
N LYS A 56 -16.63 -3.79 -1.64
CA LYS A 56 -15.97 -4.89 -0.90
C LYS A 56 -16.16 -6.28 -1.54
N SER A 57 -17.14 -6.43 -2.44
CA SER A 57 -17.39 -7.67 -3.18
C SER A 57 -16.51 -7.82 -4.43
N ASP A 58 -15.81 -6.79 -4.85
CA ASP A 58 -14.99 -6.83 -6.06
C ASP A 58 -13.68 -7.58 -5.78
N TYR A 59 -13.27 -8.46 -6.70
CA TYR A 59 -12.09 -9.30 -6.52
C TYR A 59 -10.78 -8.52 -6.38
N PHE A 60 -10.77 -7.27 -6.83
CA PHE A 60 -9.62 -6.36 -6.77
C PHE A 60 -9.68 -5.38 -5.58
N TYR A 61 -10.73 -5.39 -4.76
CA TYR A 61 -10.96 -4.42 -3.70
C TYR A 61 -9.76 -4.25 -2.76
N ASP A 62 -9.31 -5.35 -2.17
CA ASP A 62 -8.19 -5.32 -1.22
C ASP A 62 -6.89 -4.87 -1.89
N ALA A 63 -6.67 -5.26 -3.16
CA ALA A 63 -5.50 -4.85 -3.93
C ALA A 63 -5.50 -3.33 -4.21
N VAL A 64 -6.66 -2.75 -4.50
CA VAL A 64 -6.80 -1.31 -4.70
C VAL A 64 -6.53 -0.56 -3.40
N LEU A 65 -7.15 -0.96 -2.29
CA LEU A 65 -6.92 -0.30 -0.99
C LEU A 65 -5.46 -0.42 -0.53
N TRP A 66 -4.83 -1.58 -0.73
CA TRP A 66 -3.40 -1.75 -0.49
C TRP A 66 -2.55 -0.79 -1.35
N ALA A 67 -2.87 -0.65 -2.63
CA ALA A 67 -2.13 0.24 -3.52
C ALA A 67 -2.29 1.73 -3.14
N VAL A 68 -3.47 2.11 -2.62
CA VAL A 68 -3.72 3.44 -2.06
C VAL A 68 -2.92 3.66 -0.77
N ASP A 69 -2.96 2.70 0.17
CA ASP A 69 -2.19 2.75 1.43
C ASP A 69 -0.68 2.89 1.18
N LYS A 70 -0.16 2.20 0.17
CA LYS A 70 1.25 2.31 -0.24
C LYS A 70 1.57 3.54 -1.10
N GLY A 71 0.60 4.40 -1.39
CA GLY A 71 0.78 5.57 -2.23
C GLY A 71 1.08 5.27 -3.71
N ILE A 72 0.85 4.02 -4.15
CA ILE A 72 1.07 3.59 -5.53
C ILE A 72 0.07 4.25 -6.47
N THR A 73 -1.18 4.34 -6.02
CA THR A 73 -2.26 5.00 -6.76
C THR A 73 -3.07 5.93 -5.85
N SER A 74 -3.74 6.91 -6.43
CA SER A 74 -4.73 7.75 -5.77
C SER A 74 -6.07 7.73 -6.52
N GLY A 75 -6.25 6.78 -7.45
CA GLY A 75 -7.41 6.74 -8.34
C GLY A 75 -7.28 7.67 -9.53
N THR A 76 -8.36 7.79 -10.29
CA THR A 76 -8.49 8.70 -11.44
C THR A 76 -9.09 10.05 -11.04
N SER A 77 -9.74 10.12 -9.88
CA SER A 77 -10.19 11.34 -9.22
C SER A 77 -10.15 11.15 -7.70
N ALA A 78 -10.57 12.18 -6.94
CA ALA A 78 -10.63 12.11 -5.48
C ALA A 78 -11.51 10.97 -4.95
N ASN A 79 -12.51 10.53 -5.71
CA ASN A 79 -13.50 9.54 -5.28
C ASN A 79 -13.83 8.48 -6.33
N THR A 80 -13.00 8.33 -7.39
CA THR A 80 -13.13 7.29 -8.39
C THR A 80 -11.79 6.60 -8.67
N PHE A 81 -11.82 5.28 -8.77
CA PHE A 81 -10.68 4.46 -9.15
C PHE A 81 -10.66 4.14 -10.64
N SER A 82 -11.85 3.99 -11.25
CA SER A 82 -12.10 3.61 -12.65
C SER A 82 -11.53 2.22 -12.98
N PRO A 83 -12.02 1.15 -12.32
CA PRO A 83 -11.41 -0.19 -12.40
C PRO A 83 -11.41 -0.80 -13.79
N ASP A 84 -12.37 -0.41 -14.64
CA ASP A 84 -12.52 -0.93 -16.00
C ASP A 84 -11.78 -0.08 -17.05
N ALA A 85 -11.14 1.02 -16.64
CA ALA A 85 -10.40 1.87 -17.57
C ALA A 85 -9.07 1.20 -17.99
N SER A 86 -8.66 1.44 -19.23
CA SER A 86 -7.35 1.05 -19.73
C SER A 86 -6.25 1.73 -18.91
N CYS A 87 -5.17 1.00 -18.61
CA CYS A 87 -3.98 1.56 -18.00
C CYS A 87 -3.02 2.04 -19.08
N THR A 88 -2.66 3.33 -19.08
CA THR A 88 -1.69 3.85 -20.03
C THR A 88 -0.26 3.46 -19.66
N ARG A 89 0.67 3.60 -20.60
CA ARG A 89 2.09 3.33 -20.36
C ARG A 89 2.68 4.27 -19.29
N ALA A 90 2.27 5.54 -19.29
CA ALA A 90 2.67 6.49 -18.25
C ALA A 90 2.17 6.09 -16.86
N GLN A 91 0.92 5.65 -16.75
CA GLN A 91 0.36 5.14 -15.50
C GLN A 91 1.10 3.89 -15.01
N MET A 92 1.36 2.94 -15.91
CA MET A 92 2.03 1.70 -15.54
C MET A 92 3.44 1.93 -14.97
N VAL A 93 4.28 2.72 -15.62
CA VAL A 93 5.62 3.02 -15.11
C VAL A 93 5.56 3.87 -13.82
N THR A 94 4.52 4.70 -13.66
CA THR A 94 4.30 5.48 -12.45
C THR A 94 3.94 4.57 -11.26
N PHE A 95 3.14 3.54 -11.48
CA PHE A 95 2.84 2.55 -10.45
C PHE A 95 4.10 1.80 -10.00
N LEU A 96 4.93 1.34 -10.92
CA LEU A 96 6.21 0.70 -10.60
C LEU A 96 7.16 1.65 -9.86
N TRP A 97 7.31 2.88 -10.34
CA TRP A 97 8.15 3.89 -9.69
C TRP A 97 7.72 4.17 -8.25
N ARG A 98 6.41 4.32 -8.01
CA ARG A 98 5.86 4.53 -6.66
C ARG A 98 6.01 3.28 -5.78
N ALA A 99 5.82 2.09 -6.33
CA ALA A 99 6.04 0.84 -5.61
C ALA A 99 7.50 0.67 -5.15
N ASN A 100 8.45 1.26 -5.88
CA ASN A 100 9.87 1.33 -5.54
C ASN A 100 10.24 2.57 -4.70
N ALA A 101 9.28 3.16 -3.98
CA ALA A 101 9.50 4.34 -3.11
C ALA A 101 9.92 5.62 -3.86
N SER A 102 9.53 5.76 -5.12
CA SER A 102 9.69 6.97 -5.94
C SER A 102 11.14 7.51 -6.01
N PRO A 103 12.15 6.69 -6.34
CA PRO A 103 13.53 7.15 -6.38
C PRO A 103 13.74 8.18 -7.50
N VAL A 104 14.62 9.14 -7.24
CA VAL A 104 15.09 10.09 -8.25
C VAL A 104 16.40 9.60 -8.83
N VAL A 105 16.46 9.46 -10.16
CA VAL A 105 17.64 8.98 -10.86
C VAL A 105 18.21 10.06 -11.80
N ASN A 106 19.52 10.18 -11.84
CA ASN A 106 20.20 11.08 -12.76
C ASN A 106 20.47 10.36 -14.09
N TYR A 107 19.46 10.30 -14.94
CA TYR A 107 19.54 9.68 -16.25
C TYR A 107 19.07 10.65 -17.34
N ALA A 108 19.86 10.83 -18.39
CA ALA A 108 19.51 11.66 -19.52
C ALA A 108 18.48 10.92 -20.41
N MET A 109 17.24 11.41 -20.43
CA MET A 109 16.16 10.86 -21.21
C MET A 109 16.04 11.63 -22.54
N ASP A 110 15.95 10.91 -23.65
CA ASP A 110 15.90 11.49 -25.01
C ASP A 110 14.53 11.28 -25.70
N PHE A 111 13.45 11.17 -24.92
CA PHE A 111 12.10 11.10 -25.49
C PHE A 111 11.52 12.49 -25.75
N THR A 112 11.03 12.70 -26.97
CA THR A 112 10.44 13.98 -27.40
C THR A 112 8.99 14.15 -26.96
N ASP A 113 8.34 13.06 -26.57
CA ASP A 113 6.94 13.00 -26.15
C ASP A 113 6.76 12.89 -24.63
N VAL A 114 7.83 13.11 -23.86
CA VAL A 114 7.80 13.18 -22.39
C VAL A 114 8.24 14.57 -21.96
N ALA A 115 7.27 15.39 -21.56
CA ALA A 115 7.57 16.71 -21.01
C ALA A 115 8.32 16.60 -19.68
N ALA A 116 9.28 17.48 -19.43
CA ALA A 116 10.12 17.44 -18.23
C ALA A 116 9.32 17.62 -16.92
N ASP A 117 8.19 18.31 -16.99
CA ASP A 117 7.26 18.60 -15.89
C ASP A 117 6.06 17.62 -15.83
N ALA A 118 6.02 16.60 -16.70
CA ALA A 118 4.96 15.60 -16.67
C ALA A 118 5.03 14.79 -15.35
N TYR A 119 3.88 14.46 -14.76
CA TYR A 119 3.79 13.71 -13.50
C TYR A 119 4.51 12.35 -13.54
N TYR A 120 4.69 11.81 -14.73
CA TYR A 120 5.36 10.53 -15.00
C TYR A 120 6.82 10.67 -15.46
N ALA A 121 7.36 11.88 -15.56
CA ALA A 121 8.70 12.08 -16.13
C ALA A 121 9.79 11.33 -15.35
N GLU A 122 9.77 11.39 -14.01
CA GLU A 122 10.72 10.67 -13.16
C GLU A 122 10.51 9.14 -13.25
N ALA A 123 9.26 8.70 -13.34
CA ALA A 123 8.94 7.28 -13.50
C ALA A 123 9.47 6.72 -14.83
N VAL A 124 9.32 7.47 -15.92
CA VAL A 124 9.88 7.09 -17.22
C VAL A 124 11.39 7.07 -17.17
N ARG A 125 12.01 8.04 -16.51
CA ARG A 125 13.48 8.12 -16.35
C ARG A 125 14.02 6.90 -15.63
N LEU A 126 13.39 6.50 -14.52
CA LEU A 126 13.76 5.28 -13.80
C LEU A 126 13.55 4.05 -14.69
N ALA A 127 12.38 3.92 -15.31
CA ALA A 127 12.03 2.75 -16.12
C ALA A 127 13.01 2.51 -17.29
N VAL A 128 13.59 3.59 -17.84
CA VAL A 128 14.62 3.47 -18.89
C VAL A 128 15.98 3.16 -18.31
N SER A 129 16.38 3.83 -17.21
CA SER A 129 17.68 3.59 -16.57
C SER A 129 17.84 2.16 -16.07
N GLU A 130 16.75 1.55 -15.56
CA GLU A 130 16.71 0.16 -15.08
C GLU A 130 16.38 -0.86 -16.18
N GLY A 131 16.21 -0.40 -17.43
CA GLY A 131 15.93 -1.29 -18.56
C GLY A 131 14.53 -1.92 -18.56
N VAL A 132 13.60 -1.38 -17.77
CA VAL A 132 12.18 -1.80 -17.76
C VAL A 132 11.55 -1.55 -19.13
N THR A 133 11.90 -0.44 -19.77
CA THR A 133 11.47 -0.10 -21.14
C THR A 133 12.56 0.65 -21.90
N ALA A 134 12.50 0.56 -23.22
CA ALA A 134 13.31 1.39 -24.13
C ALA A 134 12.42 2.36 -24.97
N GLY A 135 11.13 2.49 -24.60
CA GLY A 135 10.17 3.24 -25.40
C GLY A 135 9.44 2.37 -26.42
N THR A 136 8.82 3.01 -27.42
CA THR A 136 8.03 2.37 -28.48
C THR A 136 8.61 2.57 -29.87
N GLY A 137 9.57 3.46 -30.01
CA GLY A 137 10.23 3.80 -31.26
C GLY A 137 11.35 4.80 -31.06
N ASP A 138 11.87 5.35 -32.16
CA ASP A 138 12.93 6.34 -32.08
C ASP A 138 12.44 7.59 -31.33
N LYS A 139 13.06 7.86 -30.18
CA LYS A 139 12.76 8.99 -29.28
C LYS A 139 11.30 9.12 -28.84
N ALA A 140 10.53 7.99 -28.83
CA ALA A 140 9.14 7.97 -28.42
C ALA A 140 8.92 6.99 -27.26
N PHE A 141 8.31 7.47 -26.17
CA PHE A 141 7.85 6.66 -25.06
C PHE A 141 6.39 6.22 -25.23
N SER A 142 5.58 7.05 -25.89
CA SER A 142 4.13 6.92 -26.09
C SER A 142 3.37 6.86 -24.76
N PRO A 143 3.41 7.93 -23.93
CA PRO A 143 2.87 7.93 -22.56
C PRO A 143 1.38 7.59 -22.50
N ASP A 144 0.59 8.09 -23.44
CA ASP A 144 -0.87 7.95 -23.48
C ASP A 144 -1.35 6.67 -24.18
N ALA A 145 -0.44 5.87 -24.72
CA ALA A 145 -0.80 4.59 -25.32
C ALA A 145 -1.19 3.57 -24.25
N ASP A 146 -2.25 2.81 -24.49
CA ASP A 146 -2.68 1.72 -23.62
C ASP A 146 -1.63 0.63 -23.51
N CYS A 147 -1.44 0.11 -22.30
CA CYS A 147 -0.64 -1.08 -22.05
C CYS A 147 -1.42 -2.35 -22.31
N THR A 148 -0.89 -3.19 -23.19
CA THR A 148 -1.40 -4.57 -23.31
C THR A 148 -1.01 -5.40 -22.07
N ARG A 149 -1.77 -6.46 -21.79
CA ARG A 149 -1.42 -7.41 -20.70
C ARG A 149 0.02 -7.92 -20.83
N ALA A 150 0.49 -8.21 -22.05
CA ALA A 150 1.86 -8.66 -22.30
C ALA A 150 2.90 -7.59 -21.93
N GLN A 151 2.64 -6.32 -22.24
CA GLN A 151 3.51 -5.21 -21.86
C GLN A 151 3.54 -5.02 -20.34
N ILE A 152 2.38 -5.08 -19.67
CA ILE A 152 2.29 -4.97 -18.21
C ILE A 152 3.20 -6.03 -17.53
N VAL A 153 3.01 -7.31 -17.86
CA VAL A 153 3.80 -8.38 -17.22
C VAL A 153 5.29 -8.31 -17.62
N THR A 154 5.61 -7.78 -18.80
CA THR A 154 7.00 -7.57 -19.22
C THR A 154 7.66 -6.48 -18.39
N PHE A 155 6.94 -5.37 -18.12
CA PHE A 155 7.45 -4.28 -17.27
C PHE A 155 7.66 -4.79 -15.83
N MET A 156 6.67 -5.48 -15.26
CA MET A 156 6.80 -6.10 -13.93
C MET A 156 7.98 -7.06 -13.83
N TYR A 157 8.16 -7.92 -14.83
CA TYR A 157 9.27 -8.88 -14.85
C TYR A 157 10.63 -8.20 -14.91
N ARG A 158 10.75 -7.11 -15.67
CA ARG A 158 12.02 -6.37 -15.79
C ARG A 158 12.30 -5.52 -14.57
N ASP A 159 11.27 -4.98 -13.93
CA ASP A 159 11.37 -4.20 -12.70
C ASP A 159 11.80 -5.06 -11.49
N ALA A 160 11.45 -6.35 -11.48
CA ALA A 160 11.79 -7.30 -10.42
C ALA A 160 13.18 -7.94 -10.54
N ARG A 161 14.02 -7.55 -11.51
CA ARG A 161 15.35 -8.15 -11.77
C ARG A 161 16.48 -7.31 -11.25
#